data_e437bb5ec154735423e5ce5d2ef63abf
#
_entry.id   e437bb5ec154735423e5ce5d2ef63abf
#
_cell.length_a   1.000
_cell.length_b   1.000
_cell.length_c   1.000
_cell.angle_alpha   90.00
_cell.angle_beta   90.00
_cell.angle_gamma   90.00
#
_symmetry.space_group_name_H-M   'P 1'
#
loop_
_entity.id
_entity.type
_entity.pdbx_description
1 polymer ?
#
loop_
_entity_poly.entity_id
_entity_poly.type
_entity_poly.pdbx_seq_one_letter_code
_entity_poly.pdbx_strand_id
1 'polypeptide(L)'
;MVKLALKSGVIASVLTAAAMGSAFAAGPDRARHDQISFEMVVSAGAHNCLPDAKAKVKIVSTGTAEDMFISATGLPANTDFDFFVIQVPNAPFGLSWYQGDVETDDKGDAFQHFRGRFNIETFIVAPGVAPAPQVFNDQPFPDAAQNPMTNPVQTYHLGLWFNSPKDAQDNGCPNTVTPFNGEHNAGIQVLNTSNFPIDAGPLRSLNP
;
A
#
# COMPACT_ATOMS: atom_id res chain seq x y z
N MET A 1 -63.06 58.99 -24.44
CA MET A 1 -61.82 58.35 -24.92
C MET A 1 -60.93 58.09 -23.73
N VAL A 2 -60.93 56.86 -23.27
CA VAL A 2 -60.14 56.48 -22.07
C VAL A 2 -58.88 55.74 -22.54
N LYS A 3 -57.70 56.27 -22.27
CA LYS A 3 -56.40 55.61 -22.53
C LYS A 3 -56.07 54.64 -21.44
N LEU A 4 -56.02 53.37 -21.79
CA LEU A 4 -55.57 52.29 -20.88
C LEU A 4 -54.05 52.19 -21.05
N ALA A 5 -53.29 52.40 -19.97
CA ALA A 5 -51.83 52.20 -19.88
C ALA A 5 -51.53 50.80 -19.43
N LEU A 6 -50.87 49.98 -20.27
CA LEU A 6 -50.35 48.65 -19.96
C LEU A 6 -49.03 48.80 -19.23
N LYS A 7 -48.95 48.30 -18.00
CA LYS A 7 -47.69 48.16 -17.24
C LYS A 7 -47.12 46.77 -17.52
N SER A 8 -45.97 46.73 -18.21
CA SER A 8 -45.17 45.50 -18.39
C SER A 8 -44.38 45.23 -17.12
N GLY A 9 -44.73 44.15 -16.44
CA GLY A 9 -43.92 43.63 -15.31
C GLY A 9 -42.87 42.66 -15.85
N VAL A 10 -41.59 42.98 -15.62
CA VAL A 10 -40.47 42.10 -15.89
C VAL A 10 -40.31 41.17 -14.69
N ILE A 11 -40.58 39.88 -14.92
CA ILE A 11 -40.31 38.85 -13.92
C ILE A 11 -38.85 38.39 -14.13
N ALA A 12 -37.97 38.78 -13.25
CA ALA A 12 -36.58 38.26 -13.20
C ALA A 12 -36.59 36.88 -12.52
N SER A 13 -36.43 35.84 -13.32
CA SER A 13 -36.21 34.49 -12.82
C SER A 13 -34.77 34.34 -12.34
N VAL A 14 -34.59 34.24 -11.02
CA VAL A 14 -33.30 33.90 -10.42
C VAL A 14 -33.13 32.38 -10.53
N LEU A 15 -32.24 31.93 -11.42
CA LEU A 15 -31.78 30.55 -11.45
C LEU A 15 -30.75 30.37 -10.33
N THR A 16 -31.15 29.75 -9.26
CA THR A 16 -30.18 29.19 -8.24
C THR A 16 -29.57 27.91 -8.79
N ALA A 17 -28.34 27.99 -9.25
CA ALA A 17 -27.52 26.81 -9.54
C ALA A 17 -27.12 26.14 -8.21
N ALA A 18 -27.78 25.04 -7.89
CA ALA A 18 -27.33 24.16 -6.81
C ALA A 18 -26.06 23.44 -7.26
N ALA A 19 -24.91 23.86 -6.73
CA ALA A 19 -23.67 23.11 -6.85
C ALA A 19 -23.82 21.81 -6.05
N MET A 20 -24.07 20.69 -6.73
CA MET A 20 -23.94 19.36 -6.14
C MET A 20 -22.45 19.07 -5.95
N GLY A 21 -21.92 19.45 -4.80
CA GLY A 21 -20.63 18.97 -4.34
C GLY A 21 -20.75 17.48 -4.05
N SER A 22 -20.07 16.67 -4.87
CA SER A 22 -19.87 15.24 -4.57
C SER A 22 -19.07 15.15 -3.29
N ALA A 23 -19.75 14.93 -2.16
CA ALA A 23 -19.08 14.52 -0.92
C ALA A 23 -18.53 13.12 -1.15
N PHE A 24 -17.24 13.02 -1.40
CA PHE A 24 -16.54 11.76 -1.25
C PHE A 24 -16.76 11.32 0.18
N ALA A 25 -17.48 10.22 0.39
CA ALA A 25 -17.61 9.60 1.69
C ALA A 25 -16.20 9.19 2.13
N ALA A 26 -15.59 9.98 2.98
CA ALA A 26 -14.42 9.56 3.73
C ALA A 26 -14.85 8.30 4.49
N GLY A 27 -14.21 7.17 4.21
CA GLY A 27 -14.40 5.96 5.00
C GLY A 27 -14.16 6.28 6.49
N PRO A 28 -14.62 5.42 7.42
CA PRO A 28 -14.57 5.71 8.84
C PRO A 28 -13.18 6.20 9.22
N ASP A 29 -13.14 7.37 9.82
CA ASP A 29 -11.94 8.08 10.23
C ASP A 29 -11.23 7.21 11.28
N ARG A 30 -10.26 6.38 10.85
CA ARG A 30 -9.42 5.67 11.81
C ARG A 30 -8.56 6.71 12.51
N ALA A 31 -8.63 6.69 13.85
CA ALA A 31 -7.73 7.49 14.67
C ALA A 31 -6.28 7.23 14.20
N ARG A 32 -5.56 8.30 13.87
CA ARG A 32 -4.15 8.24 13.52
C ARG A 32 -3.30 8.34 14.77
N HIS A 33 -2.15 7.70 14.76
CA HIS A 33 -1.29 7.56 15.91
C HIS A 33 0.16 7.89 15.56
N ASP A 34 0.88 8.49 16.49
CA ASP A 34 2.33 8.73 16.36
C ASP A 34 3.13 7.43 16.49
N GLN A 35 2.50 6.38 17.00
CA GLN A 35 3.08 5.05 17.09
C GLN A 35 2.01 4.00 16.81
N ILE A 36 2.36 3.05 15.95
CA ILE A 36 1.54 1.86 15.65
C ILE A 36 2.37 0.61 15.84
N SER A 37 1.70 -0.50 16.16
CA SER A 37 2.32 -1.82 16.17
C SER A 37 1.32 -2.86 15.70
N PHE A 38 1.76 -3.77 14.85
CA PHE A 38 0.92 -4.79 14.25
C PHE A 38 1.76 -6.01 13.88
N GLU A 39 1.09 -7.10 13.53
CA GLU A 39 1.72 -8.34 13.09
C GLU A 39 1.48 -8.55 11.59
N MET A 40 2.49 -9.10 10.92
CA MET A 40 2.39 -9.69 9.60
C MET A 40 2.04 -11.17 9.74
N VAL A 41 1.29 -11.68 8.78
CA VAL A 41 0.86 -13.08 8.75
C VAL A 41 1.52 -13.82 7.59
N VAL A 42 1.58 -15.14 7.70
CA VAL A 42 2.12 -15.99 6.64
C VAL A 42 1.26 -15.83 5.38
N SER A 43 1.92 -15.61 4.24
CA SER A 43 1.22 -15.56 2.95
C SER A 43 0.66 -16.93 2.56
N ALA A 44 -0.39 -16.91 1.75
CA ALA A 44 -1.00 -18.16 1.27
C ALA A 44 0.01 -19.09 0.56
N GLY A 45 0.99 -18.51 -0.15
CA GLY A 45 2.00 -19.29 -0.88
C GLY A 45 3.03 -19.95 0.02
N ALA A 46 3.36 -19.36 1.17
CA ALA A 46 4.35 -19.87 2.10
C ALA A 46 3.76 -20.72 3.24
N HIS A 47 2.44 -20.81 3.34
CA HIS A 47 1.75 -21.46 4.45
C HIS A 47 2.18 -22.93 4.69
N ASN A 48 2.50 -23.65 3.64
CA ASN A 48 2.87 -25.06 3.74
C ASN A 48 4.35 -25.29 4.08
N CYS A 49 5.23 -24.33 3.75
CA CYS A 49 6.67 -24.46 3.96
C CYS A 49 7.17 -23.69 5.18
N LEU A 50 6.54 -22.58 5.52
CA LEU A 50 6.92 -21.73 6.65
C LEU A 50 5.69 -21.40 7.53
N PRO A 51 4.97 -22.40 8.06
CA PRO A 51 3.72 -22.17 8.80
C PRO A 51 3.91 -21.35 10.09
N ASP A 52 5.10 -21.38 10.67
CA ASP A 52 5.43 -20.71 11.93
C ASP A 52 6.07 -19.34 11.76
N ALA A 53 6.29 -18.92 10.49
CA ALA A 53 6.86 -17.61 10.20
C ALA A 53 5.92 -16.48 10.67
N LYS A 54 6.48 -15.50 11.34
CA LYS A 54 5.75 -14.32 11.82
C LYS A 54 6.66 -13.13 11.93
N ALA A 55 6.11 -11.94 11.81
CA ALA A 55 6.83 -10.71 12.11
C ALA A 55 5.94 -9.73 12.86
N LYS A 56 6.55 -9.00 13.78
CA LYS A 56 5.96 -7.85 14.44
C LYS A 56 6.62 -6.60 13.90
N VAL A 57 5.79 -5.66 13.47
CA VAL A 57 6.23 -4.34 13.01
C VAL A 57 5.81 -3.30 14.04
N LYS A 58 6.74 -2.39 14.38
CA LYS A 58 6.48 -1.20 15.17
C LYS A 58 6.96 0.00 14.38
N ILE A 59 6.11 1.02 14.26
CA ILE A 59 6.48 2.27 13.59
C ILE A 59 6.24 3.42 14.57
N VAL A 60 7.21 4.33 14.63
CA VAL A 60 7.18 5.52 15.49
C VAL A 60 7.40 6.74 14.62
N SER A 61 6.43 7.67 14.61
CA SER A 61 6.58 8.97 13.96
C SER A 61 7.46 9.87 14.81
N THR A 62 8.42 10.54 14.16
CA THR A 62 9.28 11.56 14.78
C THR A 62 8.90 12.96 14.30
N GLY A 63 7.76 13.10 13.61
CA GLY A 63 7.26 14.35 13.02
C GLY A 63 7.81 14.62 11.62
N THR A 64 9.09 14.38 11.37
CA THR A 64 9.72 14.58 10.05
C THR A 64 10.04 13.27 9.32
N ALA A 65 10.03 12.16 10.02
CA ALA A 65 10.27 10.81 9.51
C ALA A 65 9.57 9.80 10.42
N GLU A 66 9.50 8.57 9.97
CA GLU A 66 9.08 7.41 10.76
C GLU A 66 10.24 6.44 10.90
N ASP A 67 10.37 5.85 12.10
CA ASP A 67 11.27 4.73 12.38
C ASP A 67 10.44 3.44 12.41
N MET A 68 10.69 2.53 11.46
CA MET A 68 10.05 1.22 11.36
C MET A 68 11.00 0.14 11.87
N PHE A 69 10.56 -0.61 12.86
CA PHE A 69 11.28 -1.73 13.44
C PHE A 69 10.54 -3.02 13.11
N ILE A 70 11.25 -4.00 12.54
CA ILE A 70 10.73 -5.30 12.18
C ILE A 70 11.44 -6.34 13.00
N SER A 71 10.68 -7.19 13.69
CA SER A 71 11.20 -8.38 14.38
C SER A 71 10.49 -9.59 13.80
N ALA A 72 11.22 -10.47 13.14
CA ALA A 72 10.70 -11.68 12.52
C ALA A 72 11.30 -12.93 13.19
N THR A 73 10.52 -14.01 13.19
CA THR A 73 10.93 -15.33 13.73
C THR A 73 10.30 -16.44 12.91
N GLY A 74 10.85 -17.66 13.02
CA GLY A 74 10.33 -18.83 12.29
C GLY A 74 10.63 -18.81 10.81
N LEU A 75 11.62 -18.02 10.41
CA LEU A 75 12.15 -17.96 9.05
C LEU A 75 13.33 -18.93 8.89
N PRO A 76 13.74 -19.29 7.67
CA PRO A 76 15.00 -19.98 7.42
C PRO A 76 16.19 -19.22 7.97
N ALA A 77 17.17 -19.97 8.53
CA ALA A 77 18.39 -19.39 9.06
C ALA A 77 19.33 -18.87 7.96
N ASN A 78 20.07 -17.80 8.25
CA ASN A 78 21.07 -17.21 7.36
C ASN A 78 20.54 -16.96 5.95
N THR A 79 19.31 -16.45 5.87
CA THR A 79 18.59 -16.23 4.62
C THR A 79 18.25 -14.74 4.49
N ASP A 80 18.38 -14.26 3.27
CA ASP A 80 18.06 -12.89 2.87
C ASP A 80 16.65 -12.79 2.32
N PHE A 81 15.96 -11.71 2.66
CA PHE A 81 14.58 -11.43 2.25
C PHE A 81 14.43 -9.99 1.79
N ASP A 82 13.66 -9.79 0.73
CA ASP A 82 13.25 -8.49 0.23
C ASP A 82 12.02 -7.98 0.99
N PHE A 83 12.11 -6.79 1.54
CA PHE A 83 10.99 -6.14 2.23
C PHE A 83 10.40 -4.98 1.42
N PHE A 84 9.07 -4.95 1.32
CA PHE A 84 8.35 -3.99 0.50
C PHE A 84 7.23 -3.27 1.26
N VAL A 85 7.01 -2.01 0.88
CA VAL A 85 5.74 -1.29 1.06
C VAL A 85 4.93 -1.48 -0.21
N ILE A 86 3.68 -1.95 -0.09
CA ILE A 86 2.87 -2.41 -1.23
C ILE A 86 1.46 -1.85 -1.19
N GLN A 87 0.81 -1.78 -2.34
CA GLN A 87 -0.56 -1.32 -2.48
C GLN A 87 -1.56 -2.37 -1.95
N VAL A 88 -1.38 -3.63 -2.33
CA VAL A 88 -2.28 -4.75 -2.01
C VAL A 88 -1.46 -5.90 -1.43
N PRO A 89 -1.90 -6.52 -0.32
CA PRO A 89 -1.08 -7.51 0.38
C PRO A 89 -0.92 -8.84 -0.35
N ASN A 90 -1.82 -9.16 -1.29
CA ASN A 90 -1.80 -10.39 -2.08
C ASN A 90 -1.61 -10.08 -3.57
N ALA A 91 -1.15 -11.08 -4.35
CA ALA A 91 -1.06 -10.94 -5.80
C ALA A 91 -2.39 -10.42 -6.41
N PRO A 92 -2.32 -9.49 -7.35
CA PRO A 92 -1.13 -8.99 -8.08
C PRO A 92 -0.34 -7.86 -7.41
N PHE A 93 -0.40 -7.63 -6.11
CA PHE A 93 0.30 -6.69 -5.26
C PHE A 93 0.13 -5.19 -5.59
N GLY A 94 -0.17 -4.84 -6.82
CA GLY A 94 -0.25 -3.45 -7.29
C GLY A 94 1.11 -2.76 -7.28
N LEU A 95 1.12 -1.47 -7.01
CA LEU A 95 2.36 -0.71 -6.84
C LEU A 95 3.11 -1.18 -5.59
N SER A 96 4.41 -1.35 -5.74
CA SER A 96 5.29 -1.86 -4.71
C SER A 96 6.56 -1.02 -4.64
N TRP A 97 6.99 -0.72 -3.44
CA TRP A 97 8.22 0.01 -3.16
C TRP A 97 9.17 -0.89 -2.38
N TYR A 98 10.34 -1.17 -2.93
CA TYR A 98 11.39 -1.90 -2.23
C TYR A 98 11.96 -1.03 -1.11
N GLN A 99 11.88 -1.54 0.12
CA GLN A 99 12.31 -0.81 1.30
C GLN A 99 13.73 -1.19 1.72
N GLY A 100 14.11 -2.42 1.48
CA GLY A 100 15.44 -2.94 1.82
C GLY A 100 15.38 -4.41 2.24
N ASP A 101 16.53 -4.94 2.64
CA ASP A 101 16.70 -6.33 3.02
C ASP A 101 16.38 -6.57 4.49
N VAL A 102 15.92 -7.78 4.76
CA VAL A 102 15.77 -8.34 6.11
C VAL A 102 16.53 -9.65 6.13
N GLU A 103 17.64 -9.67 6.84
CA GLU A 103 18.50 -10.86 6.96
C GLU A 103 18.23 -11.59 8.27
N THR A 104 18.18 -12.92 8.22
CA THR A 104 18.01 -13.77 9.40
C THR A 104 19.34 -14.26 9.94
N ASP A 105 19.40 -14.43 11.25
CA ASP A 105 20.52 -15.03 11.96
C ASP A 105 20.55 -16.57 11.82
N ASP A 106 21.46 -17.22 12.53
CA ASP A 106 21.64 -18.68 12.57
C ASP A 106 20.45 -19.45 13.19
N LYS A 107 19.47 -18.74 13.76
CA LYS A 107 18.23 -19.30 14.33
C LYS A 107 16.99 -19.01 13.48
N GLY A 108 17.13 -18.22 12.42
CA GLY A 108 16.00 -17.76 11.61
C GLY A 108 15.24 -16.59 12.24
N ASP A 109 15.88 -15.87 13.16
CA ASP A 109 15.36 -14.65 13.74
C ASP A 109 15.97 -13.44 13.01
N ALA A 110 15.18 -12.40 12.83
CA ALA A 110 15.63 -11.16 12.22
C ALA A 110 15.16 -9.93 13.00
N PHE A 111 16.02 -8.91 13.00
CA PHE A 111 15.66 -7.57 13.45
C PHE A 111 16.19 -6.54 12.46
N GLN A 112 15.29 -5.73 11.89
CA GLN A 112 15.65 -4.68 10.95
C GLN A 112 15.03 -3.35 11.33
N HIS A 113 15.76 -2.26 11.07
CA HIS A 113 15.30 -0.89 11.26
C HIS A 113 15.38 -0.13 9.94
N PHE A 114 14.26 0.47 9.56
CA PHE A 114 14.18 1.38 8.43
C PHE A 114 13.74 2.77 8.90
N ARG A 115 14.23 3.80 8.22
CA ARG A 115 13.80 5.18 8.43
C ARG A 115 13.30 5.77 7.13
N GLY A 116 12.08 6.30 7.13
CA GLY A 116 11.43 6.81 5.93
C GLY A 116 10.19 7.65 6.22
N ARG A 117 9.27 7.69 5.26
CA ARG A 117 7.95 8.33 5.36
C ARG A 117 6.88 7.35 4.90
N PHE A 118 6.58 6.35 5.73
CA PHE A 118 5.74 5.21 5.37
C PHE A 118 4.24 5.53 5.29
N ASN A 119 3.77 6.50 6.04
CA ASN A 119 2.35 6.86 6.13
C ASN A 119 1.82 7.66 4.93
N ILE A 120 2.71 8.19 4.11
CA ILE A 120 2.38 9.02 2.95
C ILE A 120 3.02 8.51 1.66
N GLU A 121 3.55 7.30 1.66
CA GLU A 121 4.08 6.71 0.42
C GLU A 121 2.96 6.53 -0.59
N THR A 122 3.12 7.21 -1.71
CA THR A 122 2.15 7.24 -2.80
C THR A 122 2.88 7.24 -4.12
N PHE A 123 2.17 6.79 -5.16
CA PHE A 123 2.66 6.88 -6.52
C PHE A 123 1.77 7.81 -7.33
N ILE A 124 2.40 8.71 -8.07
CA ILE A 124 1.74 9.61 -9.02
C ILE A 124 2.39 9.39 -10.38
N VAL A 125 1.58 9.13 -11.38
CA VAL A 125 2.05 9.01 -12.76
C VAL A 125 2.10 10.38 -13.39
N ALA A 126 3.26 10.74 -13.96
CA ALA A 126 3.42 11.95 -14.76
C ALA A 126 3.10 11.63 -16.23
N PRO A 127 1.96 12.10 -16.77
CA PRO A 127 1.57 11.79 -18.15
C PRO A 127 2.62 12.23 -19.17
N GLY A 128 2.95 11.36 -20.12
CA GLY A 128 3.90 11.65 -21.19
C GLY A 128 5.38 11.64 -20.81
N VAL A 129 5.72 11.36 -19.54
CA VAL A 129 7.12 11.30 -19.06
C VAL A 129 7.64 9.87 -19.10
N ALA A 130 6.85 8.92 -18.64
CA ALA A 130 7.20 7.51 -18.63
C ALA A 130 5.95 6.64 -18.80
N PRO A 131 6.08 5.37 -19.21
CA PRO A 131 4.98 4.42 -19.13
C PRO A 131 4.47 4.30 -17.70
N ALA A 132 3.14 4.26 -17.52
CA ALA A 132 2.58 4.00 -16.21
C ALA A 132 2.95 2.58 -15.74
N PRO A 133 3.30 2.40 -14.46
CA PRO A 133 3.50 1.07 -13.90
C PRO A 133 2.16 0.31 -13.88
N GLN A 134 2.21 -1.01 -13.85
CA GLN A 134 1.03 -1.81 -13.57
C GLN A 134 0.59 -1.57 -12.13
N VAL A 135 -0.69 -1.29 -11.95
CA VAL A 135 -1.32 -1.12 -10.64
C VAL A 135 -2.48 -2.10 -10.50
N PHE A 136 -2.88 -2.36 -9.28
CA PHE A 136 -4.09 -3.11 -8.99
C PHE A 136 -5.31 -2.29 -9.43
N ASN A 137 -6.13 -2.85 -10.33
CA ASN A 137 -7.15 -2.11 -11.07
C ASN A 137 -8.59 -2.30 -10.55
N ASP A 138 -8.78 -3.06 -9.47
CA ASP A 138 -10.08 -3.18 -8.84
C ASP A 138 -10.41 -1.94 -8.00
N GLN A 139 -11.69 -1.56 -8.01
CA GLN A 139 -12.13 -0.47 -7.15
C GLN A 139 -11.91 -0.81 -5.68
N PRO A 140 -11.41 0.12 -4.88
CA PRO A 140 -11.18 1.56 -5.13
C PRO A 140 -9.79 1.90 -5.70
N PHE A 141 -9.07 0.96 -6.28
CA PHE A 141 -7.69 1.14 -6.75
C PHE A 141 -7.67 1.49 -8.24
N PRO A 142 -7.62 2.77 -8.63
CA PRO A 142 -7.62 3.17 -10.04
C PRO A 142 -6.32 2.72 -10.73
N ASP A 143 -6.45 2.28 -11.96
CA ASP A 143 -5.32 1.99 -12.84
C ASP A 143 -4.69 3.29 -13.34
N ALA A 144 -3.44 3.52 -12.97
CA ALA A 144 -2.71 4.72 -13.37
C ALA A 144 -2.45 4.79 -14.88
N ALA A 145 -2.41 3.66 -15.60
CA ALA A 145 -2.30 3.63 -17.05
C ALA A 145 -3.60 4.09 -17.74
N GLN A 146 -4.75 3.76 -17.18
CA GLN A 146 -6.06 4.16 -17.69
C GLN A 146 -6.44 5.55 -17.21
N ASN A 147 -5.93 5.98 -16.08
CA ASN A 147 -6.35 7.20 -15.43
C ASN A 147 -5.18 8.03 -14.88
N PRO A 148 -4.21 8.42 -15.75
CA PRO A 148 -2.94 9.01 -15.33
C PRO A 148 -3.07 10.41 -14.70
N MET A 149 -4.25 11.01 -14.75
CA MET A 149 -4.54 12.34 -14.22
C MET A 149 -5.23 12.30 -12.86
N THR A 150 -5.39 11.13 -12.26
CA THR A 150 -6.15 10.97 -11.03
C THR A 150 -5.31 11.02 -9.76
N ASN A 151 -5.96 10.73 -8.65
CA ASN A 151 -5.41 10.76 -7.33
C ASN A 151 -4.20 9.83 -7.17
N PRO A 152 -3.29 10.15 -6.24
CA PRO A 152 -2.18 9.25 -5.90
C PRO A 152 -2.69 7.88 -5.46
N VAL A 153 -1.95 6.83 -5.82
CA VAL A 153 -2.20 5.47 -5.35
C VAL A 153 -1.50 5.29 -4.01
N GLN A 154 -2.25 4.89 -3.00
CA GLN A 154 -1.73 4.73 -1.64
C GLN A 154 -1.16 3.33 -1.44
N THR A 155 0.01 3.22 -0.79
CA THR A 155 0.67 1.96 -0.45
C THR A 155 0.64 1.79 1.06
N TYR A 156 -0.39 1.11 1.59
CA TYR A 156 -0.62 0.98 3.04
C TYR A 156 -0.31 -0.40 3.61
N HIS A 157 0.21 -1.30 2.79
CA HIS A 157 0.52 -2.66 3.16
C HIS A 157 2.01 -2.96 3.16
N LEU A 158 2.39 -4.04 3.80
CA LEU A 158 3.75 -4.55 3.84
C LEU A 158 3.81 -6.00 3.37
N GLY A 159 4.96 -6.37 2.82
CA GLY A 159 5.25 -7.74 2.43
C GLY A 159 6.72 -8.07 2.50
N LEU A 160 7.02 -9.35 2.72
CA LEU A 160 8.35 -9.92 2.79
C LEU A 160 8.44 -11.09 1.81
N TRP A 161 9.47 -11.12 0.97
CA TRP A 161 9.72 -12.14 -0.04
C TRP A 161 11.07 -12.80 0.18
N PHE A 162 11.23 -14.05 -0.22
CA PHE A 162 12.56 -14.57 -0.44
C PHE A 162 13.29 -13.72 -1.49
N ASN A 163 14.54 -13.42 -1.25
CA ASN A 163 15.39 -12.64 -2.16
C ASN A 163 15.48 -13.29 -3.56
N SER A 164 15.40 -14.61 -3.65
CA SER A 164 15.34 -15.31 -4.93
C SER A 164 14.41 -16.53 -4.92
N PRO A 165 13.94 -17.00 -6.09
CA PRO A 165 13.23 -18.27 -6.22
C PRO A 165 14.06 -19.47 -5.76
N LYS A 166 15.38 -19.38 -5.90
CA LYS A 166 16.30 -20.42 -5.45
C LYS A 166 16.34 -20.53 -3.92
N ASP A 167 16.39 -19.42 -3.22
CA ASP A 167 16.37 -19.41 -1.74
C ASP A 167 15.06 -20.00 -1.22
N ALA A 168 13.93 -19.69 -1.87
CA ALA A 168 12.66 -20.32 -1.57
C ALA A 168 12.73 -21.84 -1.75
N GLN A 169 13.26 -22.32 -2.88
CA GLN A 169 13.37 -23.74 -3.18
C GLN A 169 14.31 -24.48 -2.22
N ASP A 170 15.45 -23.88 -1.89
CA ASP A 170 16.42 -24.47 -0.97
C ASP A 170 15.84 -24.65 0.45
N ASN A 171 14.83 -23.86 0.80
CA ASN A 171 14.10 -23.92 2.05
C ASN A 171 12.74 -24.65 1.96
N GLY A 172 12.54 -25.45 0.91
CA GLY A 172 11.34 -26.29 0.74
C GLY A 172 10.08 -25.54 0.34
N CYS A 173 10.19 -24.27 -0.04
CA CYS A 173 9.09 -23.47 -0.56
C CYS A 173 8.99 -23.54 -2.08
N PRO A 174 7.83 -23.20 -2.67
CA PRO A 174 7.70 -23.11 -4.11
C PRO A 174 8.71 -22.13 -4.73
N ASN A 175 9.31 -22.49 -5.86
CA ASN A 175 10.22 -21.65 -6.62
C ASN A 175 9.49 -20.62 -7.51
N THR A 176 8.36 -20.11 -7.04
CA THR A 176 7.58 -19.11 -7.74
C THR A 176 8.40 -17.83 -7.91
N VAL A 177 8.43 -17.33 -9.14
CA VAL A 177 9.09 -16.07 -9.46
C VAL A 177 8.12 -14.92 -9.21
N THR A 178 8.53 -13.98 -8.37
CA THR A 178 7.88 -12.66 -8.29
C THR A 178 8.76 -11.68 -9.05
N PRO A 179 8.26 -11.08 -10.16
CA PRO A 179 9.03 -10.10 -10.89
C PRO A 179 9.39 -8.94 -9.95
N PHE A 180 10.68 -8.65 -9.89
CA PHE A 180 11.20 -7.56 -9.10
C PHE A 180 11.72 -6.47 -10.04
N ASN A 181 11.41 -5.21 -9.77
CA ASN A 181 11.84 -4.09 -10.61
C ASN A 181 13.21 -3.57 -10.15
N GLY A 182 14.18 -4.46 -10.12
CA GLY A 182 15.54 -4.19 -9.71
C GLY A 182 16.53 -5.08 -10.45
N GLU A 183 17.55 -5.56 -9.76
CA GLU A 183 18.64 -6.33 -10.35
C GLU A 183 18.28 -7.81 -10.58
N HIS A 184 17.28 -8.33 -9.87
CA HIS A 184 16.87 -9.75 -9.92
C HIS A 184 15.38 -9.96 -9.68
N ASN A 185 14.92 -11.19 -9.79
CA ASN A 185 13.58 -11.60 -9.44
C ASN A 185 13.52 -12.11 -8.00
N ALA A 186 12.56 -11.64 -7.24
CA ALA A 186 12.26 -12.19 -5.92
C ALA A 186 11.64 -13.59 -6.01
N GLY A 187 11.72 -14.33 -4.92
CA GLY A 187 11.03 -15.61 -4.76
C GLY A 187 9.58 -15.42 -4.39
N ILE A 188 9.01 -16.39 -3.67
CA ILE A 188 7.65 -16.33 -3.17
C ILE A 188 7.53 -15.34 -2.00
N GLN A 189 6.37 -14.69 -1.89
CA GLN A 189 6.03 -13.92 -0.69
C GLN A 189 5.90 -14.82 0.53
N VAL A 190 6.53 -14.44 1.63
CA VAL A 190 6.55 -15.19 2.90
C VAL A 190 5.56 -14.61 3.90
N LEU A 191 5.64 -13.32 4.15
CA LEU A 191 4.80 -12.62 5.10
C LEU A 191 4.12 -11.42 4.43
N ASN A 192 2.92 -11.09 4.91
CA ASN A 192 2.22 -9.90 4.47
C ASN A 192 1.24 -9.36 5.52
N THR A 193 0.53 -8.29 5.20
CA THR A 193 -0.50 -7.68 6.05
C THR A 193 -1.91 -7.95 5.56
N SER A 194 -2.18 -9.16 5.02
CA SER A 194 -3.52 -9.55 4.54
C SER A 194 -4.57 -9.72 5.66
N ASN A 195 -4.16 -9.68 6.91
CA ASN A 195 -5.02 -9.57 8.08
C ASN A 195 -5.65 -8.18 8.26
N PHE A 196 -5.31 -7.21 7.39
CA PHE A 196 -5.95 -5.90 7.30
C PHE A 196 -6.79 -5.80 6.01
N PRO A 197 -7.83 -4.92 5.99
CA PRO A 197 -8.59 -4.67 4.77
C PRO A 197 -7.70 -4.14 3.64
N ILE A 198 -7.99 -4.53 2.41
CA ILE A 198 -7.19 -4.19 1.21
C ILE A 198 -7.01 -2.67 1.05
N ASP A 199 -8.06 -1.89 1.31
CA ASP A 199 -8.06 -0.43 1.18
C ASP A 199 -7.63 0.32 2.46
N ALA A 200 -7.29 -0.42 3.50
CA ALA A 200 -7.00 0.14 4.82
C ALA A 200 -5.90 -0.66 5.55
N GLY A 201 -4.78 -0.86 4.88
CA GLY A 201 -3.59 -1.45 5.47
C GLY A 201 -3.08 -0.71 6.72
N PRO A 202 -2.19 -1.31 7.49
CA PRO A 202 -1.80 -0.78 8.80
C PRO A 202 -1.17 0.62 8.74
N LEU A 203 -0.44 0.94 7.66
CA LEU A 203 0.24 2.24 7.53
C LEU A 203 -0.73 3.43 7.45
N ARG A 204 -1.98 3.21 7.03
CA ARG A 204 -3.00 4.25 7.03
C ARG A 204 -3.27 4.86 8.41
N SER A 205 -2.97 4.12 9.48
CA SER A 205 -3.23 4.55 10.86
C SER A 205 -2.10 5.37 11.48
N LEU A 206 -1.00 5.58 10.75
CA LEU A 206 0.13 6.39 11.21
C LEU A 206 -0.14 7.87 10.92
N ASN A 207 0.22 8.76 11.86
CA ASN A 207 0.19 10.21 11.63
C ASN A 207 1.22 10.63 10.58
N PRO A 208 0.86 11.56 9.66
CA PRO A 208 1.80 12.12 8.70
C PRO A 208 2.84 13.03 9.34
#